data_13e11aeb82239766bc0ae85f09ce1895
#
_entry.id   13e11aeb82239766bc0ae85f09ce1895
#
_cell.length_a   1.000
_cell.length_b   1.000
_cell.length_c   1.000
_cell.angle_alpha   90.00
_cell.angle_beta   90.00
_cell.angle_gamma   90.00
#
_symmetry.space_group_name_H-M   'P 1'
#
loop_
_entity.id
_entity.type
_entity.pdbx_description
1 polymer ?
#
loop_
_entity_poly.entity_id
_entity_poly.type
_entity_poly.pdbx_seq_one_letter_code
_entity_poly.pdbx_strand_id
1 'polypeptide(L)'
;MAQRTIPLTRLVVGMYLIGVDRSWLQTPFLRHKFKIKNQSEIEALRRAGITEVTIDTGQGLDIVDAEPSRSALVETVLVEPPTPIQPMAPFAATSSLPPTMMLAENFSKARQRRAEWVNRLNSLFEQTRMTGLVDYDAASQLIDETIGDILDRQAACYAVLGLRQPDPTIHEHGLTVSTLSVILGQALNYPRERLQQLGVGGLLHDIGLARLPRNIVKRPKTMPPAQQALYESHTTQGGRILEKSGSSDQAVLTIVTGHHNLTAQIEQTGEISAAHQESARLIGIIDQYDELVTGQTGLTPMSSNQALTQLYQRHRADEALSQVVSYLIRAIGVYPLYSVVALSSGELAVVGAITPGKAHLPLLYICRNESGETCSPPVSLDLVHEPEGGRTIRDVRNAEREGLDVEAVLRQVAA
;
A
#
# COMPACT_ATOMS: atom_id res chain seq x y z
N MET A 1 -21.11 19.98 -18.58
CA MET A 1 -19.93 19.10 -18.80
C MET A 1 -20.41 18.00 -19.73
N ALA A 2 -19.91 17.93 -20.95
CA ALA A 2 -20.34 16.93 -21.92
C ALA A 2 -19.42 15.70 -21.80
N GLN A 3 -19.89 14.67 -21.10
CA GLN A 3 -19.24 13.37 -21.09
C GLN A 3 -19.75 12.55 -22.27
N ARG A 4 -18.86 11.85 -22.96
CA ARG A 4 -19.19 11.09 -24.14
C ARG A 4 -18.47 9.74 -24.13
N THR A 5 -19.21 8.65 -24.31
CA THR A 5 -18.64 7.33 -24.47
C THR A 5 -18.38 7.10 -25.95
N ILE A 6 -17.16 6.65 -26.27
CA ILE A 6 -16.67 6.42 -27.64
C ILE A 6 -15.95 5.09 -27.73
N PRO A 7 -15.97 4.42 -28.89
CA PRO A 7 -15.10 3.27 -29.12
C PRO A 7 -13.61 3.66 -28.98
N LEU A 8 -12.80 2.77 -28.43
CA LEU A 8 -11.35 2.99 -28.26
C LEU A 8 -10.66 3.33 -29.58
N THR A 9 -11.20 2.85 -30.72
CA THR A 9 -10.67 3.14 -32.08
C THR A 9 -10.77 4.62 -32.45
N ARG A 10 -11.62 5.39 -31.76
CA ARG A 10 -11.79 6.84 -31.99
C ARG A 10 -11.08 7.69 -30.93
N LEU A 11 -10.39 7.07 -29.98
CA LEU A 11 -9.60 7.78 -28.99
C LEU A 11 -8.33 8.32 -29.66
N VAL A 12 -8.07 9.62 -29.50
CA VAL A 12 -6.88 10.27 -30.04
C VAL A 12 -6.13 11.05 -28.96
N VAL A 13 -4.86 11.31 -29.24
CA VAL A 13 -4.01 12.14 -28.36
C VAL A 13 -4.63 13.53 -28.21
N GLY A 14 -4.72 14.00 -26.97
CA GLY A 14 -5.35 15.29 -26.64
C GLY A 14 -6.78 15.15 -26.06
N MET A 15 -7.43 14.02 -26.17
CA MET A 15 -8.70 13.75 -25.50
C MET A 15 -8.49 13.52 -24.01
N TYR A 16 -9.50 13.86 -23.17
CA TYR A 16 -9.43 13.68 -21.73
C TYR A 16 -10.27 12.45 -21.33
N LEU A 17 -9.60 11.39 -20.94
CA LEU A 17 -10.21 10.12 -20.52
C LEU A 17 -10.73 10.25 -19.10
N ILE A 18 -12.00 9.81 -18.85
CA ILE A 18 -12.63 9.83 -17.53
C ILE A 18 -13.21 8.46 -17.12
N GLY A 19 -13.27 7.51 -18.03
CA GLY A 19 -13.77 6.16 -17.75
C GLY A 19 -13.41 5.17 -18.84
N VAL A 20 -13.49 3.88 -18.51
CA VAL A 20 -13.31 2.74 -19.40
C VAL A 20 -14.41 1.72 -19.15
N ASP A 21 -14.68 0.85 -20.12
CA ASP A 21 -15.73 -0.18 -20.09
C ASP A 21 -15.46 -1.35 -19.15
N ARG A 22 -14.31 -1.37 -18.48
CA ARG A 22 -13.90 -2.40 -17.49
C ARG A 22 -13.47 -1.76 -16.19
N SER A 23 -13.21 -2.61 -15.18
CA SER A 23 -12.57 -2.13 -13.96
C SER A 23 -11.20 -1.54 -14.32
N TRP A 24 -10.98 -0.28 -13.96
CA TRP A 24 -9.71 0.40 -14.24
C TRP A 24 -8.51 -0.29 -13.58
N LEU A 25 -8.72 -1.11 -12.53
CA LEU A 25 -7.71 -1.98 -11.93
C LEU A 25 -7.12 -3.00 -12.92
N GLN A 26 -7.82 -3.24 -14.04
CA GLN A 26 -7.36 -4.09 -15.14
C GLN A 26 -6.61 -3.30 -16.23
N THR A 27 -6.45 -1.99 -16.05
CA THR A 27 -5.71 -1.14 -16.99
C THR A 27 -4.28 -0.90 -16.50
N PRO A 28 -3.30 -0.66 -17.38
CA PRO A 28 -1.93 -0.33 -16.99
C PRO A 28 -1.78 1.11 -16.47
N PHE A 29 -2.88 1.86 -16.37
CA PHE A 29 -2.86 3.26 -15.96
C PHE A 29 -3.15 3.42 -14.48
N LEU A 30 -2.37 4.30 -13.85
CA LEU A 30 -2.52 4.70 -12.44
C LEU A 30 -3.58 5.79 -12.24
N ARG A 31 -3.97 6.46 -13.32
CA ARG A 31 -4.90 7.59 -13.29
C ARG A 31 -6.21 7.19 -13.94
N HIS A 32 -7.33 7.50 -13.27
CA HIS A 32 -8.68 7.23 -13.78
C HIS A 32 -9.17 8.29 -14.75
N LYS A 33 -8.59 9.50 -14.64
CA LYS A 33 -8.92 10.66 -15.43
C LYS A 33 -7.63 11.34 -15.82
N PHE A 34 -7.34 11.36 -17.11
CA PHE A 34 -6.13 11.99 -17.62
C PHE A 34 -6.27 12.34 -19.10
N LYS A 35 -5.49 13.32 -19.52
CA LYS A 35 -5.38 13.67 -20.93
C LYS A 35 -4.45 12.69 -21.63
N ILE A 36 -4.91 12.09 -22.73
CA ILE A 36 -4.08 11.23 -23.57
C ILE A 36 -2.95 12.06 -24.18
N LYS A 37 -1.70 11.72 -23.86
CA LYS A 37 -0.52 12.50 -24.26
C LYS A 37 0.22 11.92 -25.46
N ASN A 38 0.11 10.60 -25.67
CA ASN A 38 0.82 9.90 -26.75
C ASN A 38 0.08 8.64 -27.20
N GLN A 39 0.51 8.11 -28.35
CA GLN A 39 -0.10 6.94 -28.97
C GLN A 39 0.11 5.66 -28.16
N SER A 40 1.20 5.57 -27.39
CA SER A 40 1.51 4.39 -26.57
C SER A 40 0.49 4.20 -25.43
N GLU A 41 -0.14 5.26 -24.94
CA GLU A 41 -1.23 5.19 -23.95
C GLU A 41 -2.49 4.55 -24.56
N ILE A 42 -2.82 4.89 -25.81
CA ILE A 42 -3.95 4.27 -26.53
C ILE A 42 -3.69 2.78 -26.79
N GLU A 43 -2.45 2.44 -27.15
CA GLU A 43 -2.06 1.04 -27.35
C GLU A 43 -2.07 0.24 -26.05
N ALA A 44 -1.73 0.88 -24.92
CA ALA A 44 -1.80 0.25 -23.62
C ALA A 44 -3.25 -0.06 -23.21
N LEU A 45 -4.22 0.84 -23.49
CA LEU A 45 -5.65 0.58 -23.30
C LEU A 45 -6.12 -0.59 -24.20
N ARG A 46 -5.67 -0.62 -25.45
CA ARG A 46 -5.99 -1.71 -26.40
C ARG A 46 -5.46 -3.06 -25.91
N ARG A 47 -4.21 -3.10 -25.43
CA ARG A 47 -3.61 -4.33 -24.85
C ARG A 47 -4.31 -4.79 -23.57
N ALA A 48 -4.90 -3.88 -22.82
CA ALA A 48 -5.72 -4.19 -21.64
C ALA A 48 -7.14 -4.68 -22.01
N GLY A 49 -7.46 -4.81 -23.32
CA GLY A 49 -8.74 -5.29 -23.79
C GLY A 49 -9.90 -4.30 -23.60
N ILE A 50 -9.59 -3.00 -23.46
CA ILE A 50 -10.60 -1.94 -23.43
C ILE A 50 -11.17 -1.77 -24.83
N THR A 51 -12.50 -1.70 -24.95
CA THR A 51 -13.21 -1.51 -26.21
C THR A 51 -13.91 -0.18 -26.30
N GLU A 52 -14.38 0.36 -25.16
CA GLU A 52 -15.05 1.65 -25.07
C GLU A 52 -14.43 2.50 -23.95
N VAL A 53 -14.42 3.80 -24.16
CA VAL A 53 -13.89 4.78 -23.22
C VAL A 53 -14.85 5.97 -23.08
N THR A 54 -14.91 6.55 -21.90
CA THR A 54 -15.66 7.78 -21.66
C THR A 54 -14.67 8.94 -21.59
N ILE A 55 -14.93 9.98 -22.39
CA ILE A 55 -14.13 11.20 -22.46
C ILE A 55 -14.90 12.40 -21.91
N ASP A 56 -14.17 13.40 -21.42
CA ASP A 56 -14.71 14.71 -21.05
C ASP A 56 -14.28 15.75 -22.10
N THR A 57 -15.23 16.16 -22.92
CA THR A 57 -14.98 17.10 -24.05
C THR A 57 -14.78 18.54 -23.57
N GLY A 58 -15.04 18.83 -22.30
CA GLY A 58 -14.74 20.13 -21.68
C GLY A 58 -13.29 20.26 -21.22
N GLN A 59 -12.57 19.12 -21.06
CA GLN A 59 -11.17 19.09 -20.59
C GLN A 59 -10.18 18.58 -21.66
N GLY A 60 -10.70 18.11 -22.80
CA GLY A 60 -9.89 17.58 -23.89
C GLY A 60 -10.56 17.74 -25.24
N LEU A 61 -9.95 17.20 -26.30
CA LEU A 61 -10.51 17.22 -27.65
C LEU A 61 -11.80 16.39 -27.73
N ASP A 62 -12.75 16.84 -28.56
CA ASP A 62 -13.92 16.06 -28.98
C ASP A 62 -13.63 15.35 -30.32
N ILE A 63 -14.48 14.42 -30.71
CA ILE A 63 -14.37 13.66 -31.98
C ILE A 63 -14.34 14.57 -33.21
N VAL A 64 -14.92 15.77 -33.14
CA VAL A 64 -15.05 16.71 -34.25
C VAL A 64 -13.72 17.45 -34.56
N ASP A 65 -12.80 17.51 -33.58
CA ASP A 65 -11.55 18.28 -33.67
C ASP A 65 -10.34 17.43 -34.14
N ALA A 66 -10.57 16.22 -34.61
CA ALA A 66 -9.54 15.27 -34.96
C ALA A 66 -9.09 15.32 -36.44
N GLU A 67 -8.87 16.53 -37.03
CA GLU A 67 -8.06 16.68 -38.23
C GLU A 67 -6.67 17.23 -37.92
N PRO A 68 -5.61 16.78 -38.63
CA PRO A 68 -4.24 17.07 -38.23
C PRO A 68 -3.82 18.49 -38.66
N SER A 69 -3.66 19.40 -37.72
CA SER A 69 -3.00 20.67 -37.97
C SER A 69 -1.54 20.66 -37.53
N ARG A 70 -0.67 20.93 -38.51
CA ARG A 70 0.74 21.28 -38.33
C ARG A 70 0.88 22.69 -37.77
N SER A 71 1.90 22.85 -36.92
CA SER A 71 2.66 24.07 -36.67
C SER A 71 2.03 25.18 -35.82
N ALA A 72 2.64 25.43 -34.68
CA ALA A 72 3.19 26.78 -34.35
C ALA A 72 4.06 26.68 -33.10
N LEU A 73 5.32 27.05 -33.28
CA LEU A 73 6.30 27.38 -32.22
C LEU A 73 5.84 28.67 -31.55
N VAL A 74 5.67 28.62 -30.22
CA VAL A 74 5.72 29.83 -29.38
C VAL A 74 6.59 29.51 -28.17
N GLU A 75 7.72 30.18 -28.08
CA GLU A 75 8.58 30.24 -26.90
C GLU A 75 7.78 30.75 -25.71
N THR A 76 7.77 30.00 -24.64
CA THR A 76 7.37 30.51 -23.32
C THR A 76 8.35 30.05 -22.27
N VAL A 77 8.86 31.01 -21.52
CA VAL A 77 9.78 30.93 -20.41
C VAL A 77 9.59 29.69 -19.54
N LEU A 78 10.67 28.93 -19.42
CA LEU A 78 10.77 27.69 -18.62
C LEU A 78 10.76 28.06 -17.12
N VAL A 79 9.60 27.84 -16.49
CA VAL A 79 9.57 27.43 -15.10
C VAL A 79 9.62 25.90 -15.16
N GLU A 80 10.68 25.30 -14.67
CA GLU A 80 10.81 23.84 -14.64
C GLU A 80 9.64 23.24 -13.89
N PRO A 81 8.79 22.41 -14.52
CA PRO A 81 7.79 21.65 -13.78
C PRO A 81 8.52 20.62 -12.91
N PRO A 82 7.96 20.25 -11.73
CA PRO A 82 8.53 19.18 -10.92
C PRO A 82 8.71 17.96 -11.80
N THR A 83 9.87 17.33 -11.71
CA THR A 83 10.29 16.18 -12.52
C THR A 83 9.17 15.15 -12.59
N PRO A 84 8.66 14.79 -13.77
CA PRO A 84 7.61 13.77 -13.88
C PRO A 84 8.16 12.48 -13.26
N ILE A 85 7.44 11.93 -12.29
CA ILE A 85 7.74 10.60 -11.76
C ILE A 85 7.72 9.65 -12.96
N GLN A 86 8.89 9.11 -13.31
CA GLN A 86 9.01 8.17 -14.42
C GLN A 86 8.04 7.01 -14.18
N PRO A 87 7.36 6.50 -15.23
CA PRO A 87 6.50 5.34 -15.08
C PRO A 87 7.34 4.22 -14.48
N MET A 88 6.87 3.67 -13.36
CA MET A 88 7.47 2.48 -12.75
C MET A 88 7.81 1.47 -13.84
N ALA A 89 9.10 1.12 -13.96
CA ALA A 89 9.44 -0.12 -14.61
C ALA A 89 8.57 -1.23 -13.96
N PRO A 90 7.97 -2.13 -14.74
CA PRO A 90 7.26 -3.25 -14.14
C PRO A 90 8.24 -3.85 -13.14
N PHE A 91 7.79 -4.03 -11.90
CA PHE A 91 8.53 -4.78 -10.89
C PHE A 91 9.27 -5.87 -11.64
N ALA A 92 10.61 -5.83 -11.64
CA ALA A 92 11.38 -6.87 -12.28
C ALA A 92 11.00 -8.16 -11.56
N ALA A 93 9.94 -8.78 -12.08
CA ALA A 93 9.64 -10.14 -11.73
C ALA A 93 10.90 -10.89 -12.09
N THR A 94 11.68 -11.28 -11.10
CA THR A 94 12.48 -12.46 -11.27
C THR A 94 11.52 -13.51 -11.79
N SER A 95 11.62 -13.82 -13.07
CA SER A 95 10.69 -14.64 -13.85
C SER A 95 10.74 -16.12 -13.47
N SER A 96 11.25 -16.44 -12.30
CA SER A 96 11.15 -17.73 -11.62
C SER A 96 10.39 -17.51 -10.32
N LEU A 97 9.22 -18.12 -10.21
CA LEU A 97 8.57 -18.36 -8.91
C LEU A 97 9.66 -18.86 -7.96
N PRO A 98 9.81 -18.24 -6.77
CA PRO A 98 10.79 -18.74 -5.81
C PRO A 98 10.49 -20.22 -5.60
N PRO A 99 11.50 -21.11 -5.57
CA PRO A 99 11.28 -22.51 -5.24
C PRO A 99 10.42 -22.58 -3.99
N THR A 100 9.42 -23.44 -3.98
CA THR A 100 8.45 -23.57 -2.88
C THR A 100 9.12 -23.75 -1.52
N MET A 101 10.29 -24.39 -1.51
CA MET A 101 11.15 -24.55 -0.33
C MET A 101 11.61 -23.19 0.25
N MET A 102 11.82 -22.17 -0.58
CA MET A 102 12.15 -20.82 -0.13
C MET A 102 10.96 -20.09 0.54
N LEU A 103 9.72 -20.44 0.21
CA LEU A 103 8.54 -19.79 0.78
C LEU A 103 8.39 -20.08 2.28
N ALA A 104 8.48 -21.36 2.68
CA ALA A 104 8.37 -21.75 4.08
C ALA A 104 9.54 -21.23 4.92
N GLU A 105 10.76 -21.30 4.39
CA GLU A 105 11.96 -20.78 5.04
C GLU A 105 11.88 -19.27 5.20
N ASN A 106 11.45 -18.54 4.17
CA ASN A 106 11.26 -17.10 4.21
C ASN A 106 10.19 -16.71 5.23
N PHE A 107 9.08 -17.45 5.30
CA PHE A 107 8.03 -17.20 6.27
C PHE A 107 8.50 -17.42 7.71
N SER A 108 9.22 -18.52 7.97
CA SER A 108 9.78 -18.81 9.30
C SER A 108 10.79 -17.74 9.73
N LYS A 109 11.71 -17.35 8.84
CA LYS A 109 12.70 -16.27 9.09
C LYS A 109 12.02 -14.94 9.32
N ALA A 110 10.98 -14.60 8.53
CA ALA A 110 10.21 -13.36 8.71
C ALA A 110 9.51 -13.32 10.06
N ARG A 111 8.94 -14.45 10.51
CA ARG A 111 8.29 -14.55 11.82
C ARG A 111 9.29 -14.33 12.97
N GLN A 112 10.46 -14.96 12.90
CA GLN A 112 11.51 -14.77 13.89
C GLN A 112 11.99 -13.33 13.91
N ARG A 113 12.30 -12.76 12.75
CA ARG A 113 12.76 -11.38 12.61
C ARG A 113 11.74 -10.38 13.13
N ARG A 114 10.45 -10.59 12.79
CA ARG A 114 9.37 -9.74 13.33
C ARG A 114 9.33 -9.77 14.86
N ALA A 115 9.47 -10.93 15.49
CA ALA A 115 9.48 -11.04 16.95
C ALA A 115 10.67 -10.28 17.57
N GLU A 116 11.85 -10.36 16.97
CA GLU A 116 13.04 -9.60 17.40
C GLU A 116 12.80 -8.08 17.30
N TRP A 117 12.23 -7.62 16.16
CA TRP A 117 11.94 -6.20 15.95
C TRP A 117 10.85 -5.70 16.91
N VAL A 118 9.78 -6.46 17.12
CA VAL A 118 8.72 -6.10 18.09
C VAL A 118 9.30 -5.93 19.49
N ASN A 119 10.20 -6.81 19.93
CA ASN A 119 10.84 -6.69 21.24
C ASN A 119 11.72 -5.43 21.35
N ARG A 120 12.52 -5.13 20.31
CA ARG A 120 13.35 -3.90 20.27
C ARG A 120 12.48 -2.65 20.33
N LEU A 121 11.38 -2.64 19.54
CA LEU A 121 10.43 -1.53 19.51
C LEU A 121 9.68 -1.35 20.84
N ASN A 122 9.26 -2.43 21.47
CA ASN A 122 8.65 -2.36 22.79
C ASN A 122 9.58 -1.64 23.77
N SER A 123 10.86 -1.99 23.80
CA SER A 123 11.87 -1.32 24.64
C SER A 123 12.01 0.16 24.29
N LEU A 124 12.07 0.52 23.02
CA LEU A 124 12.17 1.90 22.56
C LEU A 124 10.94 2.73 22.96
N PHE A 125 9.73 2.20 22.78
CA PHE A 125 8.49 2.89 23.15
C PHE A 125 8.33 3.04 24.67
N GLU A 126 8.68 2.00 25.46
CA GLU A 126 8.66 2.10 26.94
C GLU A 126 9.71 3.10 27.44
N GLN A 127 10.91 3.13 26.88
CA GLN A 127 11.91 4.15 27.21
C GLN A 127 11.38 5.55 26.88
N THR A 128 10.79 5.75 25.69
CA THR A 128 10.18 7.04 25.30
C THR A 128 9.07 7.43 26.27
N ARG A 129 8.25 6.48 26.70
CA ARG A 129 7.18 6.69 27.69
C ARG A 129 7.75 7.19 29.03
N MET A 130 8.86 6.65 29.47
CA MET A 130 9.51 7.00 30.74
C MET A 130 10.23 8.36 30.68
N THR A 131 11.00 8.57 29.63
CA THR A 131 11.92 9.71 29.53
C THR A 131 11.35 10.91 28.78
N GLY A 132 10.40 10.67 27.85
CA GLY A 132 9.93 11.66 26.88
C GLY A 132 10.92 11.91 25.75
N LEU A 133 11.92 11.04 25.60
CA LEU A 133 12.91 11.08 24.53
C LEU A 133 12.90 9.75 23.77
N VAL A 134 13.07 9.79 22.45
CA VAL A 134 13.20 8.61 21.61
C VAL A 134 14.67 8.41 21.24
N ASP A 135 15.13 7.18 21.27
CA ASP A 135 16.43 6.80 20.71
C ASP A 135 16.29 6.73 19.18
N TYR A 136 16.55 7.87 18.54
CA TYR A 136 16.40 8.02 17.08
C TYR A 136 17.43 7.16 16.33
N ASP A 137 18.64 7.02 16.87
CA ASP A 137 19.69 6.21 16.25
C ASP A 137 19.31 4.72 16.26
N ALA A 138 18.76 4.24 17.38
CA ALA A 138 18.26 2.87 17.47
C ALA A 138 17.09 2.61 16.49
N ALA A 139 16.16 3.55 16.34
CA ALA A 139 15.09 3.48 15.35
C ALA A 139 15.64 3.46 13.93
N SER A 140 16.59 4.35 13.64
CA SER A 140 17.24 4.47 12.33
C SER A 140 17.99 3.20 11.94
N GLN A 141 18.76 2.62 12.88
CA GLN A 141 19.48 1.37 12.66
C GLN A 141 18.53 0.20 12.39
N LEU A 142 17.42 0.10 13.11
CA LEU A 142 16.40 -0.93 12.88
C LEU A 142 15.83 -0.84 11.47
N ILE A 143 15.60 0.38 10.98
CA ILE A 143 15.10 0.60 9.62
C ILE A 143 16.15 0.27 8.56
N ASP A 144 17.43 0.55 8.80
CA ASP A 144 18.50 0.14 7.88
C ASP A 144 18.58 -1.38 7.72
N GLU A 145 18.41 -2.14 8.80
CA GLU A 145 18.29 -3.59 8.79
C GLU A 145 17.06 -4.04 8.00
N THR A 146 15.91 -3.38 8.23
CA THR A 146 14.64 -3.67 7.53
C THR A 146 14.76 -3.41 6.03
N ILE A 147 15.36 -2.29 5.61
CA ILE A 147 15.62 -1.97 4.20
C ILE A 147 16.51 -3.04 3.57
N GLY A 148 17.58 -3.47 4.25
CA GLY A 148 18.45 -4.55 3.80
C GLY A 148 17.65 -5.84 3.55
N ASP A 149 16.86 -6.26 4.54
CA ASP A 149 16.01 -7.46 4.41
C ASP A 149 15.00 -7.35 3.26
N ILE A 150 14.40 -6.16 3.02
CA ILE A 150 13.46 -5.90 1.93
C ILE A 150 14.18 -5.99 0.57
N LEU A 151 15.35 -5.39 0.44
CA LEU A 151 16.11 -5.38 -0.80
C LEU A 151 16.65 -6.78 -1.15
N ASP A 152 17.10 -7.54 -0.15
CA ASP A 152 17.67 -8.86 -0.35
C ASP A 152 16.63 -9.98 -0.47
N ARG A 153 15.49 -9.84 0.22
CA ARG A 153 14.50 -10.91 0.41
C ARG A 153 13.08 -10.38 0.44
N GLN A 154 12.65 -9.75 -0.62
CA GLN A 154 11.33 -9.12 -0.75
C GLN A 154 10.16 -10.01 -0.29
N ALA A 155 10.21 -11.33 -0.57
CA ALA A 155 9.20 -12.29 -0.15
C ALA A 155 9.07 -12.41 1.38
N ALA A 156 10.18 -12.28 2.13
CA ALA A 156 10.16 -12.38 3.59
C ALA A 156 9.43 -11.17 4.23
N CYS A 157 9.52 -10.00 3.62
CA CYS A 157 8.87 -8.80 4.14
C CYS A 157 7.35 -8.82 3.93
N TYR A 158 6.86 -9.42 2.83
CA TYR A 158 5.44 -9.67 2.66
C TYR A 158 4.89 -10.66 3.70
N ALA A 159 5.71 -11.59 4.21
CA ALA A 159 5.31 -12.47 5.30
C ALA A 159 5.05 -11.70 6.61
N VAL A 160 5.76 -10.60 6.87
CA VAL A 160 5.49 -9.72 8.02
C VAL A 160 4.05 -9.19 7.98
N LEU A 161 3.53 -8.91 6.79
CA LEU A 161 2.16 -8.44 6.58
C LEU A 161 1.12 -9.54 6.82
N GLY A 162 1.45 -10.80 6.50
CA GLY A 162 0.60 -11.97 6.77
C GLY A 162 0.55 -12.35 8.26
N LEU A 163 1.51 -11.86 9.07
CA LEU A 163 1.60 -12.11 10.51
C LEU A 163 0.91 -11.06 11.37
N ARG A 164 0.15 -10.13 10.77
CA ARG A 164 -0.62 -9.10 11.50
C ARG A 164 -1.65 -9.75 12.41
N GLN A 165 -1.72 -9.24 13.63
CA GLN A 165 -2.74 -9.63 14.59
C GLN A 165 -3.85 -8.57 14.62
N PRO A 166 -5.11 -8.95 14.90
CA PRO A 166 -6.16 -8.01 15.27
C PRO A 166 -5.77 -7.25 16.55
N ASP A 167 -6.10 -5.96 16.61
CA ASP A 167 -5.81 -5.08 17.74
C ASP A 167 -4.32 -5.06 18.14
N PRO A 168 -3.40 -4.70 17.20
CA PRO A 168 -1.97 -4.70 17.48
C PRO A 168 -1.61 -3.64 18.52
N THR A 169 -0.46 -3.83 19.15
CA THR A 169 0.15 -2.77 19.96
C THR A 169 0.63 -1.61 19.05
N ILE A 170 0.83 -0.42 19.62
CA ILE A 170 1.31 0.77 18.89
C ILE A 170 2.60 0.45 18.12
N HIS A 171 3.54 -0.25 18.76
CA HIS A 171 4.82 -0.58 18.14
C HIS A 171 4.70 -1.66 17.04
N GLU A 172 3.76 -2.60 17.15
CA GLU A 172 3.48 -3.57 16.07
C GLU A 172 2.83 -2.90 14.86
N HIS A 173 1.92 -1.94 15.10
CA HIS A 173 1.34 -1.08 14.09
C HIS A 173 2.42 -0.24 13.39
N GLY A 174 3.25 0.48 14.17
CA GLY A 174 4.35 1.25 13.62
C GLY A 174 5.32 0.43 12.79
N LEU A 175 5.62 -0.83 13.20
CA LEU A 175 6.45 -1.75 12.41
C LEU A 175 5.79 -2.09 11.07
N THR A 176 4.48 -2.34 11.08
CA THR A 176 3.74 -2.66 9.85
C THR A 176 3.69 -1.48 8.90
N VAL A 177 3.35 -0.28 9.41
CA VAL A 177 3.32 0.96 8.63
C VAL A 177 4.69 1.25 8.03
N SER A 178 5.77 1.13 8.82
CA SER A 178 7.14 1.29 8.37
C SER A 178 7.50 0.32 7.25
N THR A 179 7.24 -0.98 7.44
CA THR A 179 7.55 -2.03 6.45
C THR A 179 6.82 -1.77 5.12
N LEU A 180 5.52 -1.47 5.18
CA LEU A 180 4.71 -1.12 4.01
C LEU A 180 5.24 0.11 3.29
N SER A 181 5.70 1.10 4.05
CA SER A 181 6.21 2.37 3.50
C SER A 181 7.51 2.16 2.74
N VAL A 182 8.42 1.32 3.26
CA VAL A 182 9.66 0.96 2.57
C VAL A 182 9.36 0.13 1.32
N ILE A 183 8.47 -0.86 1.38
CA ILE A 183 8.03 -1.65 0.22
C ILE A 183 7.46 -0.73 -0.86
N LEU A 184 6.59 0.21 -0.48
CA LEU A 184 5.98 1.14 -1.42
C LEU A 184 7.01 2.12 -1.99
N GLY A 185 7.91 2.66 -1.16
CA GLY A 185 8.98 3.54 -1.60
C GLY A 185 9.95 2.83 -2.57
N GLN A 186 10.28 1.56 -2.32
CA GLN A 186 11.07 0.74 -3.23
C GLN A 186 10.33 0.55 -4.58
N ALA A 187 9.03 0.26 -4.54
CA ALA A 187 8.21 0.13 -5.74
C ALA A 187 8.13 1.45 -6.54
N LEU A 188 8.30 2.59 -5.88
CA LEU A 188 8.37 3.92 -6.49
C LEU A 188 9.81 4.30 -6.91
N ASN A 189 10.79 3.39 -6.75
CA ASN A 189 12.20 3.62 -7.02
C ASN A 189 12.80 4.80 -6.23
N TYR A 190 12.38 4.99 -4.99
CA TYR A 190 12.95 6.02 -4.13
C TYR A 190 14.39 5.69 -3.75
N PRO A 191 15.28 6.69 -3.65
CA PRO A 191 16.64 6.49 -3.20
C PRO A 191 16.67 6.00 -1.74
N ARG A 192 17.77 5.32 -1.35
CA ARG A 192 17.94 4.72 -0.02
C ARG A 192 17.66 5.70 1.12
N GLU A 193 18.12 6.94 0.99
CA GLU A 193 17.87 8.00 1.98
C GLU A 193 16.37 8.23 2.20
N ARG A 194 15.59 8.33 1.12
CA ARG A 194 14.14 8.51 1.20
C ARG A 194 13.42 7.27 1.73
N LEU A 195 13.92 6.06 1.42
CA LEU A 195 13.42 4.82 2.03
C LEU A 195 13.64 4.82 3.54
N GLN A 196 14.81 5.28 3.98
CA GLN A 196 15.14 5.45 5.39
C GLN A 196 14.18 6.43 6.09
N GLN A 197 13.96 7.59 5.51
CA GLN A 197 13.03 8.61 6.03
C GLN A 197 11.60 8.08 6.13
N LEU A 198 11.12 7.38 5.09
CA LEU A 198 9.80 6.74 5.11
C LEU A 198 9.71 5.64 6.18
N GLY A 199 10.74 4.82 6.27
CA GLY A 199 10.79 3.74 7.25
C GLY A 199 10.77 4.25 8.68
N VAL A 200 11.66 5.20 9.02
CA VAL A 200 11.71 5.82 10.36
C VAL A 200 10.45 6.62 10.64
N GLY A 201 9.97 7.41 9.67
CA GLY A 201 8.73 8.17 9.79
C GLY A 201 7.53 7.26 10.05
N GLY A 202 7.39 6.17 9.29
CA GLY A 202 6.32 5.18 9.49
C GLY A 202 6.44 4.43 10.82
N LEU A 203 7.67 4.17 11.31
CA LEU A 203 7.90 3.54 12.60
C LEU A 203 7.49 4.43 13.77
N LEU A 204 7.78 5.72 13.66
CA LEU A 204 7.63 6.70 14.74
C LEU A 204 6.40 7.61 14.56
N HIS A 205 5.56 7.42 13.53
CA HIS A 205 4.44 8.33 13.26
C HIS A 205 3.54 8.52 14.48
N ASP A 206 3.34 7.46 15.24
CA ASP A 206 2.51 7.40 16.44
C ASP A 206 3.29 7.47 17.75
N ILE A 207 4.59 7.83 17.75
CA ILE A 207 5.43 7.86 18.96
C ILE A 207 4.87 8.76 20.07
N GLY A 208 4.09 9.78 19.70
CA GLY A 208 3.42 10.66 20.64
C GLY A 208 2.41 9.94 21.55
N LEU A 209 1.83 8.83 21.08
CA LEU A 209 0.93 7.99 21.88
C LEU A 209 1.63 7.40 23.12
N ALA A 210 2.95 7.24 23.09
CA ALA A 210 3.71 6.76 24.25
C ALA A 210 3.56 7.69 25.48
N ARG A 211 3.23 8.95 25.27
CA ARG A 211 3.04 9.95 26.33
C ARG A 211 1.58 10.11 26.79
N LEU A 212 0.65 9.46 26.10
CA LEU A 212 -0.76 9.54 26.44
C LEU A 212 -1.18 8.47 27.46
N PRO A 213 -2.24 8.72 28.25
CA PRO A 213 -2.80 7.71 29.14
C PRO A 213 -3.23 6.45 28.38
N ARG A 214 -2.95 5.27 28.94
CA ARG A 214 -3.23 3.98 28.28
C ARG A 214 -4.70 3.78 27.88
N ASN A 215 -5.66 4.35 28.63
CA ASN A 215 -7.09 4.29 28.31
C ASN A 215 -7.43 5.13 27.07
N ILE A 216 -6.65 6.16 26.75
CA ILE A 216 -6.80 6.96 25.54
C ILE A 216 -6.19 6.20 24.35
N VAL A 217 -5.01 5.60 24.53
CA VAL A 217 -4.29 4.85 23.49
C VAL A 217 -5.11 3.67 22.97
N LYS A 218 -5.86 2.96 23.85
CA LYS A 218 -6.71 1.82 23.48
C LYS A 218 -7.93 2.17 22.61
N ARG A 219 -8.14 3.44 22.32
CA ARG A 219 -9.24 3.95 21.47
C ARG A 219 -10.57 3.25 21.72
N PRO A 220 -11.32 3.57 22.78
CA PRO A 220 -12.68 3.05 22.94
C PRO A 220 -13.53 3.49 21.73
N LYS A 221 -14.47 2.63 21.29
CA LYS A 221 -15.35 2.89 20.12
C LYS A 221 -16.04 4.26 20.14
N THR A 222 -16.23 4.82 21.31
CA THR A 222 -16.79 6.16 21.51
C THR A 222 -15.87 6.93 22.47
N MET A 223 -15.29 8.01 21.97
CA MET A 223 -14.50 8.95 22.79
C MET A 223 -15.29 10.24 22.99
N PRO A 224 -15.39 10.76 24.23
CA PRO A 224 -15.82 12.13 24.46
C PRO A 224 -14.91 13.12 23.73
N PRO A 225 -15.41 14.31 23.29
CA PRO A 225 -14.62 15.29 22.53
C PRO A 225 -13.26 15.64 23.16
N ALA A 226 -13.20 15.76 24.49
CA ALA A 226 -11.94 16.06 25.20
C ALA A 226 -10.91 14.90 25.09
N GLN A 227 -11.36 13.65 25.10
CA GLN A 227 -10.49 12.49 24.91
C GLN A 227 -10.05 12.38 23.45
N GLN A 228 -10.94 12.69 22.51
CA GLN A 228 -10.61 12.74 21.09
C GLN A 228 -9.54 13.79 20.82
N ALA A 229 -9.69 15.02 21.34
CA ALA A 229 -8.68 16.07 21.21
C ALA A 229 -7.34 15.69 21.84
N LEU A 230 -7.36 14.96 22.97
CA LEU A 230 -6.15 14.45 23.59
C LEU A 230 -5.49 13.39 22.72
N TYR A 231 -6.27 12.47 22.14
CA TYR A 231 -5.76 11.47 21.18
C TYR A 231 -5.13 12.17 19.96
N GLU A 232 -5.83 13.11 19.34
CA GLU A 232 -5.35 13.84 18.16
C GLU A 232 -4.06 14.65 18.43
N SER A 233 -3.79 15.00 19.69
CA SER A 233 -2.56 15.70 20.06
C SER A 233 -1.29 14.85 19.90
N HIS A 234 -1.39 13.53 19.65
CA HIS A 234 -0.21 12.65 19.54
C HIS A 234 0.75 13.09 18.42
N THR A 235 0.24 13.62 17.32
CA THR A 235 1.07 14.16 16.23
C THR A 235 1.98 15.28 16.71
N THR A 236 1.41 16.25 17.42
CA THR A 236 2.17 17.36 18.04
C THR A 236 3.10 16.86 19.14
N GLN A 237 2.66 15.89 19.98
CA GLN A 237 3.52 15.30 20.99
C GLN A 237 4.69 14.55 20.38
N GLY A 238 4.46 13.80 19.30
CA GLY A 238 5.48 13.10 18.54
C GLY A 238 6.55 14.05 17.99
N GLY A 239 6.13 15.16 17.36
CA GLY A 239 7.05 16.19 16.90
C GLY A 239 7.94 16.73 18.05
N ARG A 240 7.35 17.06 19.19
CA ARG A 240 8.10 17.53 20.38
C ARG A 240 9.07 16.49 20.93
N ILE A 241 8.73 15.20 20.88
CA ILE A 241 9.63 14.11 21.29
C ILE A 241 10.84 14.07 20.35
N LEU A 242 10.63 14.10 19.04
CA LEU A 242 11.70 14.08 18.04
C LEU A 242 12.64 15.28 18.20
N GLU A 243 12.11 16.51 18.28
CA GLU A 243 12.88 17.72 18.48
C GLU A 243 13.75 17.67 19.76
N LYS A 244 13.15 17.25 20.90
CA LYS A 244 13.87 17.10 22.17
C LYS A 244 14.94 16.00 22.13
N SER A 245 14.76 15.00 21.29
CA SER A 245 15.73 13.92 21.09
C SER A 245 16.87 14.28 20.14
N GLY A 246 16.90 15.53 19.65
CA GLY A 246 17.94 16.02 18.76
C GLY A 246 17.78 15.61 17.30
N SER A 247 16.65 15.05 16.90
CA SER A 247 16.39 14.73 15.49
C SER A 247 16.23 16.04 14.70
N SER A 248 17.02 16.18 13.64
CA SER A 248 16.96 17.30 12.69
C SER A 248 16.35 16.88 11.33
N ASP A 249 15.90 15.63 11.18
CA ASP A 249 15.33 15.14 9.92
C ASP A 249 13.93 15.72 9.70
N GLN A 250 13.87 16.73 8.83
CA GLN A 250 12.63 17.44 8.51
C GLN A 250 11.61 16.56 7.80
N ALA A 251 12.04 15.54 7.05
CA ALA A 251 11.12 14.60 6.41
C ALA A 251 10.39 13.75 7.46
N VAL A 252 11.13 13.18 8.42
CA VAL A 252 10.56 12.39 9.52
C VAL A 252 9.67 13.25 10.41
N LEU A 253 10.11 14.48 10.74
CA LEU A 253 9.30 15.42 11.52
C LEU A 253 7.98 15.76 10.81
N THR A 254 8.02 16.01 9.49
CA THR A 254 6.82 16.28 8.67
C THR A 254 5.87 15.08 8.65
N ILE A 255 6.40 13.87 8.55
CA ILE A 255 5.60 12.63 8.61
C ILE A 255 4.88 12.55 9.97
N VAL A 256 5.63 12.61 11.06
CA VAL A 256 5.08 12.43 12.42
C VAL A 256 4.02 13.48 12.76
N THR A 257 4.23 14.73 12.34
CA THR A 257 3.29 15.83 12.63
C THR A 257 2.13 15.92 11.64
N GLY A 258 2.28 15.35 10.43
CA GLY A 258 1.37 15.58 9.30
C GLY A 258 0.60 14.40 8.77
N HIS A 259 0.83 13.14 9.26
CA HIS A 259 0.25 11.93 8.65
C HIS A 259 -1.30 11.87 8.70
N HIS A 260 -1.95 12.57 9.62
CA HIS A 260 -3.41 12.73 9.62
C HIS A 260 -3.92 13.88 8.73
N ASN A 261 -3.04 14.78 8.30
CA ASN A 261 -3.41 15.96 7.53
C ASN A 261 -3.29 15.73 6.02
N LEU A 262 -4.07 14.77 5.48
CA LEU A 262 -3.92 14.29 4.12
C LEU A 262 -4.32 15.31 3.05
N THR A 263 -5.33 16.15 3.33
CA THR A 263 -5.94 17.08 2.35
C THR A 263 -5.50 18.53 2.50
N ALA A 264 -4.93 18.91 3.65
CA ALA A 264 -4.45 20.28 3.81
C ALA A 264 -3.29 20.51 2.84
N GLN A 265 -3.41 21.59 2.08
CA GLN A 265 -2.21 22.28 1.62
C GLN A 265 -1.54 22.75 2.91
N ILE A 266 -0.51 22.02 3.34
CA ILE A 266 0.36 22.53 4.39
C ILE A 266 0.85 23.86 3.81
N GLU A 267 0.41 24.96 4.40
CA GLU A 267 0.89 26.29 3.99
C GLU A 267 2.40 26.16 3.88
N GLN A 268 2.93 26.44 2.69
CA GLN A 268 4.37 26.40 2.45
C GLN A 268 5.00 27.52 3.28
N THR A 269 5.15 27.28 4.55
CA THR A 269 6.09 28.05 5.37
C THR A 269 7.47 27.54 4.95
N GLY A 270 8.02 28.14 3.93
CA GLY A 270 9.37 28.14 3.36
C GLY A 270 10.31 26.94 3.51
N GLU A 271 10.09 26.02 4.44
CA GLU A 271 11.01 24.94 4.81
C GLU A 271 10.51 23.51 4.50
N ILE A 272 9.20 23.31 4.28
CA ILE A 272 8.65 21.97 4.03
C ILE A 272 8.55 21.72 2.53
N SER A 273 9.37 20.78 2.03
CA SER A 273 9.38 20.45 0.61
C SER A 273 8.11 19.65 0.21
N ALA A 274 7.71 19.74 -1.07
CA ALA A 274 6.63 18.94 -1.62
C ALA A 274 6.86 17.43 -1.44
N ALA A 275 8.13 16.99 -1.45
CA ALA A 275 8.52 15.60 -1.21
C ALA A 275 8.25 15.14 0.22
N HIS A 276 8.43 16.02 1.22
CA HIS A 276 8.12 15.69 2.62
C HIS A 276 6.60 15.57 2.83
N GLN A 277 5.81 16.44 2.19
CA GLN A 277 4.35 16.37 2.22
C GLN A 277 3.82 15.08 1.55
N GLU A 278 4.39 14.73 0.41
CA GLU A 278 4.09 13.46 -0.25
C GLU A 278 4.38 12.27 0.67
N SER A 279 5.51 12.28 1.38
CA SER A 279 5.88 11.25 2.35
C SER A 279 4.87 11.15 3.50
N ALA A 280 4.40 12.28 4.05
CA ALA A 280 3.37 12.28 5.09
C ALA A 280 2.03 11.73 4.61
N ARG A 281 1.59 12.08 3.38
CA ARG A 281 0.38 11.51 2.75
C ARG A 281 0.49 10.02 2.52
N LEU A 282 1.67 9.57 2.11
CA LEU A 282 1.98 8.16 1.87
C LEU A 282 1.82 7.36 3.16
N ILE A 283 2.44 7.83 4.25
CA ILE A 283 2.31 7.23 5.58
C ILE A 283 0.86 7.25 6.05
N GLY A 284 0.14 8.36 5.95
CA GLY A 284 -1.24 8.43 6.42
C GLY A 284 -2.23 7.56 5.65
N ILE A 285 -1.99 7.25 4.38
CA ILE A 285 -2.79 6.25 3.64
C ILE A 285 -2.45 4.83 4.09
N ILE A 286 -1.17 4.54 4.34
CA ILE A 286 -0.74 3.22 4.84
C ILE A 286 -1.24 3.01 6.27
N ASP A 287 -1.20 4.01 7.11
CA ASP A 287 -1.76 4.03 8.46
C ASP A 287 -3.25 3.67 8.44
N GLN A 288 -4.08 4.39 7.67
CA GLN A 288 -5.50 4.08 7.50
C GLN A 288 -5.73 2.66 6.98
N TYR A 289 -4.88 2.18 6.07
CA TYR A 289 -4.97 0.80 5.57
C TYR A 289 -4.76 -0.22 6.69
N ASP A 290 -3.72 -0.06 7.49
CA ASP A 290 -3.42 -1.00 8.57
C ASP A 290 -4.48 -0.95 9.68
N GLU A 291 -4.97 0.24 10.04
CA GLU A 291 -6.08 0.42 10.97
C GLU A 291 -7.35 -0.32 10.53
N LEU A 292 -7.72 -0.24 9.24
CA LEU A 292 -8.88 -0.93 8.69
C LEU A 292 -8.70 -2.46 8.72
N VAL A 293 -7.51 -2.95 8.39
CA VAL A 293 -7.22 -4.39 8.35
C VAL A 293 -7.16 -4.98 9.77
N THR A 294 -6.59 -4.26 10.71
CA THR A 294 -6.40 -4.75 12.09
C THR A 294 -7.56 -4.42 13.02
N GLY A 295 -8.40 -3.46 12.67
CA GLY A 295 -9.50 -2.99 13.52
C GLY A 295 -9.04 -2.13 14.70
N GLN A 296 -7.81 -1.58 14.66
CA GLN A 296 -7.22 -0.79 15.75
C GLN A 296 -8.06 0.45 16.14
N THR A 297 -8.88 0.96 15.23
CA THR A 297 -9.81 2.07 15.48
C THR A 297 -11.09 1.68 16.24
N GLY A 298 -11.16 0.48 16.79
CA GLY A 298 -12.37 -0.08 17.38
C GLY A 298 -13.42 -0.49 16.34
N LEU A 299 -13.05 -0.46 15.06
CA LEU A 299 -13.83 -0.99 13.96
C LEU A 299 -13.69 -2.52 13.89
N THR A 300 -14.61 -3.17 13.19
CA THR A 300 -14.45 -4.58 12.86
C THR A 300 -13.30 -4.72 11.85
N PRO A 301 -12.30 -5.57 12.10
CA PRO A 301 -11.23 -5.83 11.15
C PRO A 301 -11.77 -6.19 9.77
N MET A 302 -11.21 -5.61 8.73
CA MET A 302 -11.58 -5.85 7.33
C MET A 302 -10.55 -6.72 6.64
N SER A 303 -10.97 -7.42 5.58
CA SER A 303 -10.00 -8.02 4.67
C SER A 303 -9.20 -6.93 3.93
N SER A 304 -7.97 -7.26 3.51
CA SER A 304 -7.12 -6.34 2.74
C SER A 304 -7.85 -5.76 1.52
N ASN A 305 -8.60 -6.61 0.80
CA ASN A 305 -9.39 -6.18 -0.36
C ASN A 305 -10.48 -5.17 0.02
N GLN A 306 -11.23 -5.43 1.11
CA GLN A 306 -12.25 -4.50 1.59
C GLN A 306 -11.64 -3.17 2.04
N ALA A 307 -10.52 -3.22 2.78
CA ALA A 307 -9.79 -2.02 3.22
C ALA A 307 -9.30 -1.17 2.04
N LEU A 308 -8.66 -1.79 1.05
CA LEU A 308 -8.20 -1.10 -0.16
C LEU A 308 -9.36 -0.50 -0.97
N THR A 309 -10.46 -1.23 -1.11
CA THR A 309 -11.67 -0.75 -1.78
C THR A 309 -12.25 0.47 -1.04
N GLN A 310 -12.34 0.41 0.29
CA GLN A 310 -12.85 1.51 1.10
C GLN A 310 -11.95 2.74 1.02
N LEU A 311 -10.62 2.57 1.11
CA LEU A 311 -9.65 3.67 0.95
C LEU A 311 -9.78 4.32 -0.41
N TYR A 312 -9.87 3.51 -1.47
CA TYR A 312 -10.05 4.02 -2.81
C TYR A 312 -11.34 4.86 -2.93
N GLN A 313 -12.47 4.36 -2.45
CA GLN A 313 -13.73 5.08 -2.48
C GLN A 313 -13.69 6.38 -1.66
N ARG A 314 -13.01 6.35 -0.51
CA ARG A 314 -12.84 7.52 0.37
C ARG A 314 -12.04 8.64 -0.29
N HIS A 315 -10.96 8.28 -1.00
CA HIS A 315 -9.98 9.24 -1.53
C HIS A 315 -10.09 9.47 -3.04
N ARG A 316 -11.06 8.88 -3.74
CA ARG A 316 -11.19 8.96 -5.21
C ARG A 316 -11.38 10.38 -5.76
N ALA A 317 -11.88 11.32 -4.95
CA ALA A 317 -12.07 12.71 -5.35
C ALA A 317 -10.77 13.53 -5.30
N ASP A 318 -9.77 13.09 -4.55
CA ASP A 318 -8.43 13.68 -4.47
C ASP A 318 -7.46 12.88 -5.34
N GLU A 319 -6.94 13.49 -6.40
CA GLU A 319 -6.07 12.81 -7.37
C GLU A 319 -4.78 12.30 -6.71
N ALA A 320 -4.17 13.10 -5.82
CA ALA A 320 -2.92 12.74 -5.17
C ALA A 320 -3.11 11.54 -4.22
N LEU A 321 -4.16 11.56 -3.41
CA LEU A 321 -4.45 10.47 -2.46
C LEU A 321 -4.90 9.20 -3.18
N SER A 322 -5.75 9.32 -4.21
CA SER A 322 -6.18 8.16 -5.00
C SER A 322 -4.99 7.50 -5.73
N GLN A 323 -3.99 8.29 -6.12
CA GLN A 323 -2.75 7.80 -6.70
C GLN A 323 -1.92 7.01 -5.68
N VAL A 324 -1.81 7.48 -4.43
CA VAL A 324 -1.13 6.74 -3.35
C VAL A 324 -1.81 5.41 -3.08
N VAL A 325 -3.15 5.38 -2.99
CA VAL A 325 -3.90 4.12 -2.84
C VAL A 325 -3.63 3.17 -4.01
N SER A 326 -3.56 3.68 -5.22
CA SER A 326 -3.26 2.88 -6.41
C SER A 326 -1.85 2.29 -6.37
N TYR A 327 -0.87 3.05 -5.88
CA TYR A 327 0.49 2.54 -5.66
C TYR A 327 0.51 1.45 -4.59
N LEU A 328 -0.21 1.63 -3.49
CA LEU A 328 -0.32 0.63 -2.43
C LEU A 328 -0.90 -0.69 -2.96
N ILE A 329 -2.02 -0.62 -3.72
CA ILE A 329 -2.62 -1.80 -4.37
C ILE A 329 -1.60 -2.54 -5.26
N ARG A 330 -0.78 -1.81 -5.99
CA ARG A 330 0.24 -2.42 -6.86
C ARG A 330 1.39 -3.04 -6.09
N ALA A 331 1.81 -2.40 -5.01
CA ALA A 331 2.94 -2.86 -4.21
C ALA A 331 2.62 -4.13 -3.42
N ILE A 332 1.45 -4.20 -2.77
CA ILE A 332 1.09 -5.32 -1.88
C ILE A 332 0.11 -6.32 -2.50
N GLY A 333 -0.47 -5.99 -3.67
CA GLY A 333 -1.54 -6.79 -4.27
C GLY A 333 -2.89 -6.60 -3.58
N VAL A 334 -3.92 -7.12 -4.21
CA VAL A 334 -5.29 -7.16 -3.63
C VAL A 334 -5.36 -8.24 -2.54
N TYR A 335 -4.59 -9.30 -2.71
CA TYR A 335 -4.46 -10.43 -1.78
C TYR A 335 -2.99 -10.57 -1.41
N PRO A 336 -2.57 -10.05 -0.25
CA PRO A 336 -1.17 -10.12 0.18
C PRO A 336 -0.65 -11.56 0.26
N LEU A 337 0.64 -11.76 0.01
CA LEU A 337 1.30 -13.04 0.18
C LEU A 337 0.99 -13.65 1.55
N TYR A 338 0.80 -14.96 1.58
CA TYR A 338 0.51 -15.76 2.76
C TYR A 338 -0.85 -15.51 3.42
N SER A 339 -1.71 -14.66 2.82
CA SER A 339 -3.11 -14.56 3.25
C SER A 339 -3.84 -15.87 3.02
N VAL A 340 -4.73 -16.23 3.94
CA VAL A 340 -5.69 -17.32 3.73
C VAL A 340 -6.90 -16.77 3.00
N VAL A 341 -7.33 -17.44 1.94
CA VAL A 341 -8.48 -17.03 1.13
C VAL A 341 -9.49 -18.17 1.00
N ALA A 342 -10.77 -17.81 0.94
CA ALA A 342 -11.85 -18.72 0.58
C ALA A 342 -12.21 -18.52 -0.89
N LEU A 343 -12.33 -19.61 -1.64
CA LEU A 343 -12.72 -19.61 -3.03
C LEU A 343 -14.24 -19.68 -3.20
N SER A 344 -14.72 -19.34 -4.39
CA SER A 344 -16.14 -19.44 -4.76
C SER A 344 -16.65 -20.90 -4.67
N SER A 345 -15.79 -21.88 -4.87
CA SER A 345 -16.04 -23.32 -4.70
C SER A 345 -16.18 -23.77 -3.25
N GLY A 346 -15.77 -22.94 -2.25
CA GLY A 346 -15.75 -23.33 -0.84
C GLY A 346 -14.40 -23.78 -0.31
N GLU A 347 -13.42 -23.98 -1.17
CA GLU A 347 -12.05 -24.34 -0.81
C GLU A 347 -11.36 -23.22 -0.01
N LEU A 348 -10.40 -23.62 0.86
CA LEU A 348 -9.48 -22.67 1.49
C LEU A 348 -8.08 -22.83 0.91
N ALA A 349 -7.44 -21.70 0.64
CA ALA A 349 -6.11 -21.67 0.05
C ALA A 349 -5.22 -20.59 0.69
N VAL A 350 -3.92 -20.77 0.58
CA VAL A 350 -2.90 -19.77 0.95
C VAL A 350 -2.38 -19.10 -0.30
N VAL A 351 -2.26 -17.76 -0.28
CA VAL A 351 -1.67 -16.99 -1.38
C VAL A 351 -0.16 -17.25 -1.42
N GLY A 352 0.30 -17.88 -2.50
CA GLY A 352 1.70 -18.29 -2.67
C GLY A 352 2.55 -17.33 -3.50
N ALA A 353 1.95 -16.68 -4.50
CA ALA A 353 2.64 -15.67 -5.31
C ALA A 353 1.66 -14.64 -5.90
N ILE A 354 2.17 -13.43 -6.12
CA ILE A 354 1.42 -12.35 -6.80
C ILE A 354 1.97 -12.21 -8.21
N THR A 355 1.08 -12.29 -9.20
CA THR A 355 1.46 -12.14 -10.61
C THR A 355 1.55 -10.65 -10.96
N PRO A 356 2.69 -10.14 -11.44
CA PRO A 356 2.83 -8.74 -11.85
C PRO A 356 1.79 -8.35 -12.89
N GLY A 357 1.15 -7.20 -12.69
CA GLY A 357 0.08 -6.71 -13.58
C GLY A 357 -1.27 -7.44 -13.45
N LYS A 358 -1.34 -8.53 -12.66
CA LYS A 358 -2.55 -9.31 -12.38
C LYS A 358 -2.71 -9.57 -10.88
N ALA A 359 -2.55 -8.54 -10.06
CA ALA A 359 -2.55 -8.62 -8.59
C ALA A 359 -3.85 -9.22 -7.98
N HIS A 360 -4.93 -9.29 -8.76
CA HIS A 360 -6.21 -9.90 -8.38
C HIS A 360 -6.31 -11.40 -8.73
N LEU A 361 -5.32 -11.95 -9.43
CA LEU A 361 -5.23 -13.35 -9.85
C LEU A 361 -3.93 -13.99 -9.34
N PRO A 362 -3.78 -14.21 -8.03
CA PRO A 362 -2.58 -14.79 -7.47
C PRO A 362 -2.48 -16.30 -7.73
N LEU A 363 -1.26 -16.83 -7.57
CA LEU A 363 -1.04 -18.27 -7.38
C LEU A 363 -1.48 -18.65 -5.96
N LEU A 364 -2.25 -19.70 -5.84
CA LEU A 364 -2.81 -20.20 -4.60
C LEU A 364 -2.33 -21.64 -4.30
N TYR A 365 -2.26 -21.98 -3.02
CA TYR A 365 -2.09 -23.35 -2.55
C TYR A 365 -3.33 -23.77 -1.75
N ILE A 366 -4.17 -24.59 -2.36
CA ILE A 366 -5.40 -25.12 -1.74
C ILE A 366 -4.98 -26.06 -0.62
N CYS A 367 -5.31 -25.70 0.61
CA CYS A 367 -5.00 -26.47 1.81
C CYS A 367 -6.21 -27.18 2.40
N ARG A 368 -7.43 -26.81 1.98
CA ARG A 368 -8.68 -27.48 2.35
C ARG A 368 -9.60 -27.52 1.14
N ASN A 369 -10.17 -28.71 0.85
CA ASN A 369 -11.09 -28.91 -0.27
C ASN A 369 -12.50 -28.36 0.04
N GLU A 370 -13.41 -28.47 -0.93
CA GLU A 370 -14.83 -28.04 -0.82
C GLU A 370 -15.58 -28.74 0.32
N SER A 371 -15.19 -29.97 0.68
CA SER A 371 -15.76 -30.75 1.79
C SER A 371 -15.15 -30.36 3.15
N GLY A 372 -14.19 -29.44 3.20
CA GLY A 372 -13.49 -29.04 4.43
C GLY A 372 -12.34 -29.96 4.84
N GLU A 373 -11.98 -30.96 4.03
CA GLU A 373 -10.89 -31.89 4.29
C GLU A 373 -9.53 -31.27 3.93
N THR A 374 -8.51 -31.58 4.72
CA THR A 374 -7.16 -31.06 4.50
C THR A 374 -6.53 -31.71 3.26
N CYS A 375 -6.03 -30.89 2.34
CA CYS A 375 -5.23 -31.33 1.21
C CYS A 375 -3.77 -31.48 1.67
N SER A 376 -3.22 -32.69 1.54
CA SER A 376 -1.83 -32.97 1.89
C SER A 376 -1.21 -33.89 0.80
N PRO A 377 -0.30 -33.36 -0.04
CA PRO A 377 0.17 -31.97 -0.09
C PRO A 377 -0.90 -30.98 -0.58
N PRO A 378 -0.73 -29.66 -0.31
CA PRO A 378 -1.58 -28.63 -0.85
C PRO A 378 -1.57 -28.61 -2.39
N VAL A 379 -2.71 -28.29 -3.01
CA VAL A 379 -2.86 -28.28 -4.46
C VAL A 379 -2.60 -26.88 -5.02
N SER A 380 -1.70 -26.78 -5.99
CA SER A 380 -1.41 -25.52 -6.66
C SER A 380 -2.55 -25.10 -7.60
N LEU A 381 -2.98 -23.84 -7.52
CA LEU A 381 -3.99 -23.23 -8.37
C LEU A 381 -3.52 -21.83 -8.82
N ASP A 382 -3.23 -21.68 -10.11
CA ASP A 382 -2.91 -20.38 -10.68
C ASP A 382 -4.18 -19.74 -11.27
N LEU A 383 -4.70 -18.71 -10.60
CA LEU A 383 -5.91 -18.02 -11.05
C LEU A 383 -5.76 -17.30 -12.40
N VAL A 384 -4.54 -17.05 -12.86
CA VAL A 384 -4.29 -16.50 -14.20
C VAL A 384 -4.73 -17.49 -15.29
N HIS A 385 -4.65 -18.77 -15.02
CA HIS A 385 -4.95 -19.85 -15.94
C HIS A 385 -6.33 -20.50 -15.70
N GLU A 386 -7.10 -20.01 -14.72
CA GLU A 386 -8.47 -20.48 -14.54
C GLU A 386 -9.35 -20.04 -15.73
N PRO A 387 -10.22 -20.95 -16.24
CA PRO A 387 -11.13 -20.61 -17.32
C PRO A 387 -12.14 -19.54 -16.90
N GLU A 388 -12.73 -18.86 -17.88
CA GLU A 388 -13.81 -17.90 -17.62
C GLU A 388 -14.99 -18.58 -16.91
N GLY A 389 -15.40 -18.02 -15.76
CA GLY A 389 -16.39 -18.65 -14.87
C GLY A 389 -15.82 -19.71 -13.92
N GLY A 390 -14.50 -19.87 -13.86
CA GLY A 390 -13.81 -20.76 -12.92
C GLY A 390 -13.78 -20.23 -11.49
N ARG A 391 -12.89 -20.79 -10.67
CA ARG A 391 -12.76 -20.43 -9.25
C ARG A 391 -12.28 -18.99 -9.10
N THR A 392 -12.87 -18.27 -8.16
CA THR A 392 -12.50 -16.88 -7.81
C THR A 392 -12.33 -16.76 -6.30
N ILE A 393 -11.54 -15.80 -5.86
CA ILE A 393 -11.43 -15.50 -4.43
C ILE A 393 -12.70 -14.77 -4.00
N ARG A 394 -13.42 -15.36 -3.05
CA ARG A 394 -14.64 -14.79 -2.47
C ARG A 394 -14.32 -13.87 -1.29
N ASP A 395 -13.37 -14.30 -0.43
CA ASP A 395 -13.09 -13.61 0.83
C ASP A 395 -11.67 -13.93 1.33
N VAL A 396 -11.12 -13.05 2.17
CA VAL A 396 -9.89 -13.29 2.92
C VAL A 396 -10.26 -13.73 4.34
N ARG A 397 -9.62 -14.80 4.82
CA ARG A 397 -9.90 -15.43 6.09
C ARG A 397 -8.77 -15.21 7.08
N ASN A 398 -9.10 -15.22 8.37
CA ASN A 398 -8.08 -15.23 9.41
C ASN A 398 -7.59 -16.67 9.62
N ALA A 399 -6.29 -16.91 9.46
CA ALA A 399 -5.68 -18.24 9.56
C ALA A 399 -5.95 -18.94 10.90
N GLU A 400 -5.86 -18.20 12.02
CA GLU A 400 -6.09 -18.75 13.36
C GLU A 400 -7.55 -19.18 13.56
N ARG A 401 -8.51 -18.36 13.08
CA ARG A 401 -9.94 -18.70 13.16
C ARG A 401 -10.30 -19.93 12.31
N GLU A 402 -9.60 -20.11 11.21
CA GLU A 402 -9.74 -21.28 10.36
C GLU A 402 -8.92 -22.49 10.88
N GLY A 403 -8.13 -22.31 11.94
CA GLY A 403 -7.26 -23.35 12.48
C GLY A 403 -6.18 -23.80 11.50
N LEU A 404 -5.68 -22.87 10.66
CA LEU A 404 -4.66 -23.13 9.65
C LEU A 404 -3.29 -22.64 10.11
N ASP A 405 -2.32 -23.55 10.12
CA ASP A 405 -0.90 -23.21 10.22
C ASP A 405 -0.34 -22.95 8.82
N VAL A 406 -0.26 -21.67 8.44
CA VAL A 406 0.24 -21.24 7.12
C VAL A 406 1.66 -21.75 6.88
N GLU A 407 2.52 -21.77 7.91
CA GLU A 407 3.90 -22.27 7.78
C GLU A 407 3.93 -23.76 7.46
N ALA A 408 3.07 -24.55 8.13
CA ALA A 408 2.95 -25.98 7.86
C ALA A 408 2.43 -26.25 6.44
N VAL A 409 1.46 -25.45 5.95
CA VAL A 409 0.98 -25.52 4.57
C VAL A 409 2.12 -25.24 3.58
N LEU A 410 2.88 -24.17 3.79
CA LEU A 410 3.98 -23.79 2.89
C LEU A 410 5.11 -24.84 2.88
N ARG A 411 5.41 -25.48 4.02
CA ARG A 411 6.39 -26.57 4.09
C ARG A 411 5.98 -27.79 3.27
N GLN A 412 4.68 -28.14 3.27
CA GLN A 412 4.17 -29.28 2.49
C GLN A 412 4.16 -29.02 0.98
N VAL A 413 4.04 -27.77 0.57
CA VAL A 413 4.17 -27.40 -0.85
C VAL A 413 5.61 -27.59 -1.33
N ALA A 414 6.60 -27.48 -0.43
CA ALA A 414 8.02 -27.57 -0.71
C ALA A 414 8.57 -29.01 -0.73
N ALA A 415 7.83 -29.96 -0.19
CA ALA A 415 8.19 -31.39 -0.11
C ALA A 415 7.77 -32.14 -1.36
#